data_f77afe0b931ff6648810821e83a67d07
#
_entry.id   f77afe0b931ff6648810821e83a67d07
#
_cell.length_a   1.000
_cell.length_b   1.000
_cell.length_c   1.000
_cell.angle_alpha   90.00
_cell.angle_beta   90.00
_cell.angle_gamma   90.00
#
_symmetry.space_group_name_H-M   'P 1'
#
loop_
_entity.id
_entity.type
_entity.pdbx_description
1 polymer ?
#
loop_
_entity_poly.entity_id
_entity_poly.type
_entity_poly.pdbx_seq_one_letter_code
_entity_poly.pdbx_strand_id
1 'polypeptide(L)'
;ENELSINIDDSDSKIDYSESEESLEMEIEDVIEEESLYDNLSQSLLEKQGFFDPKLELSKYSFPSHDLLKDYGEGTITIDQEELEINKNKIVETLSNYKIGISKIKATVGPTATLYEIVPEAGIRISKIKNLEDDIALSLSALGIRIIAPIPGKGTIGIEVPNQKPSVVSMRSVITSSKFQKAEMELPLALGKTISNETFVVDLTKMPHLLM
;
A
#
# COMPACT_ATOMS: atom_id res chain seq x y z
N GLU A 1 37.38 44.99 44.89
CA GLU A 1 38.17 44.56 46.05
C GLU A 1 37.32 43.56 46.86
N ASN A 2 37.44 42.31 46.58
CA ASN A 2 37.41 41.17 47.53
C ASN A 2 37.74 39.91 46.75
N GLU A 3 39.00 39.56 46.85
CA GLU A 3 39.49 38.24 46.45
C GLU A 3 38.92 37.18 47.37
N LEU A 4 38.28 36.16 46.82
CA LEU A 4 37.94 34.91 47.52
C LEU A 4 38.86 33.83 46.96
N SER A 5 39.89 33.53 47.71
CA SER A 5 40.78 32.38 47.56
C SER A 5 40.04 31.11 47.90
N ILE A 6 39.90 30.21 46.94
CA ILE A 6 39.38 28.86 47.15
C ILE A 6 40.57 27.92 47.39
N ASN A 7 40.66 27.40 48.62
CA ASN A 7 41.55 26.29 48.97
C ASN A 7 40.96 24.98 48.40
N ILE A 8 41.73 24.32 47.55
CA ILE A 8 41.46 22.96 47.14
C ILE A 8 42.11 22.03 48.14
N ASP A 9 41.29 21.36 48.93
CA ASP A 9 41.73 20.29 49.80
C ASP A 9 41.53 18.95 49.10
N ASP A 10 42.64 18.27 48.87
CA ASP A 10 42.77 17.00 48.20
C ASP A 10 42.40 15.91 49.22
N SER A 11 41.19 15.36 49.14
CA SER A 11 40.86 14.14 49.83
C SER A 11 40.07 13.19 48.94
N ASP A 12 40.76 12.13 48.55
CA ASP A 12 40.22 10.90 47.93
C ASP A 12 38.88 10.48 48.53
N SER A 13 37.79 10.65 47.78
CA SER A 13 36.56 9.93 48.02
C SER A 13 36.17 9.19 46.74
N LYS A 14 36.43 7.87 46.74
CA LYS A 14 35.88 6.93 45.78
C LYS A 14 34.35 7.07 45.78
N ILE A 15 33.80 7.58 44.70
CA ILE A 15 32.37 7.54 44.45
C ILE A 15 32.07 6.18 43.86
N ASP A 16 31.43 5.34 44.67
CA ASP A 16 30.90 4.05 44.27
C ASP A 16 29.61 4.31 43.49
N TYR A 17 29.67 4.18 42.14
CA TYR A 17 28.49 4.19 41.30
C TYR A 17 27.80 2.83 41.42
N SER A 18 26.89 2.69 42.39
CA SER A 18 25.91 1.62 42.31
C SER A 18 24.90 2.02 41.26
N GLU A 19 25.06 1.46 40.06
CA GLU A 19 23.99 1.45 39.03
C GLU A 19 22.78 0.71 39.61
N SER A 20 21.79 1.46 40.08
CA SER A 20 20.44 0.93 40.25
C SER A 20 19.80 0.85 38.88
N GLU A 21 19.85 -0.32 38.25
CA GLU A 21 18.98 -0.66 37.15
C GLU A 21 17.51 -0.62 37.66
N GLU A 22 16.85 0.53 37.54
CA GLU A 22 15.40 0.59 37.58
C GLU A 22 14.87 -0.13 36.35
N SER A 23 14.60 -1.42 36.47
CA SER A 23 13.81 -2.15 35.51
C SER A 23 12.39 -1.57 35.52
N LEU A 24 12.05 -0.86 34.48
CA LEU A 24 10.67 -0.47 34.22
C LEU A 24 9.86 -1.76 34.01
N GLU A 25 9.16 -2.20 35.05
CA GLU A 25 8.15 -3.26 34.93
C GLU A 25 6.94 -2.69 34.19
N MET A 26 6.67 -3.21 32.99
CA MET A 26 5.47 -2.90 32.26
C MET A 26 4.34 -3.78 32.81
N GLU A 27 3.44 -3.18 33.58
CA GLU A 27 2.19 -3.83 33.96
C GLU A 27 1.29 -3.89 32.73
N ILE A 28 1.03 -5.09 32.26
CA ILE A 28 0.02 -5.36 31.23
C ILE A 28 -1.30 -5.58 31.98
N GLU A 29 -2.19 -4.59 31.96
CA GLU A 29 -3.56 -4.81 32.39
C GLU A 29 -4.26 -5.72 31.39
N ASP A 30 -4.60 -6.92 31.83
CA ASP A 30 -5.50 -7.80 31.08
C ASP A 30 -6.87 -7.15 31.00
N VAL A 31 -7.28 -6.75 29.78
CA VAL A 31 -8.63 -6.27 29.52
C VAL A 31 -9.58 -7.44 29.74
N ILE A 32 -10.27 -7.45 30.85
CA ILE A 32 -11.37 -8.40 31.11
C ILE A 32 -12.46 -8.01 30.12
N GLU A 33 -12.64 -8.80 29.06
CA GLU A 33 -13.81 -8.70 28.18
C GLU A 33 -15.05 -9.01 29.01
N GLU A 34 -15.84 -7.96 29.34
CA GLU A 34 -17.17 -8.16 29.89
C GLU A 34 -18.02 -8.90 28.83
N GLU A 35 -18.32 -10.18 29.07
CA GLU A 35 -19.32 -10.90 28.28
C GLU A 35 -20.62 -10.10 28.30
N SER A 36 -20.96 -9.49 27.18
CA SER A 36 -22.13 -8.64 27.09
C SER A 36 -23.40 -9.49 27.27
N LEU A 37 -24.38 -8.97 27.96
CA LEU A 37 -25.71 -9.57 28.11
C LEU A 37 -26.33 -9.93 26.75
N TYR A 38 -25.90 -9.28 25.67
CA TYR A 38 -26.31 -9.53 24.29
C TYR A 38 -25.77 -10.84 23.73
N ASP A 39 -24.58 -11.31 24.14
CA ASP A 39 -24.01 -12.58 23.67
C ASP A 39 -24.79 -13.76 24.24
N ASN A 40 -25.23 -13.69 25.48
CA ASN A 40 -26.08 -14.71 26.09
C ASN A 40 -27.49 -14.75 25.46
N LEU A 41 -28.02 -13.59 25.05
CA LEU A 41 -29.32 -13.53 24.38
C LEU A 41 -29.23 -14.08 22.95
N SER A 42 -28.19 -13.76 22.23
CA SER A 42 -27.94 -14.27 20.87
C SER A 42 -27.71 -15.76 20.86
N GLN A 43 -26.94 -16.30 21.81
CA GLN A 43 -26.74 -17.75 21.96
C GLN A 43 -28.06 -18.49 22.29
N SER A 44 -28.87 -17.94 23.20
CA SER A 44 -30.19 -18.57 23.54
C SER A 44 -31.19 -18.52 22.37
N LEU A 45 -31.11 -17.56 21.49
CA LEU A 45 -31.90 -17.46 20.26
C LEU A 45 -31.40 -18.46 19.21
N LEU A 46 -30.09 -18.62 19.07
CA LEU A 46 -29.49 -19.63 18.17
C LEU A 46 -29.81 -21.06 18.58
N GLU A 47 -29.84 -21.35 19.89
CA GLU A 47 -30.26 -22.68 20.41
C GLU A 47 -31.72 -22.97 20.15
N LYS A 48 -32.61 -21.98 20.19
CA LYS A 48 -34.04 -22.13 19.99
C LYS A 48 -34.47 -22.19 18.53
N GLN A 49 -33.81 -21.42 17.66
CA GLN A 49 -34.22 -21.25 16.26
C GLN A 49 -33.28 -21.93 15.26
N GLY A 50 -32.09 -22.43 15.71
CA GLY A 50 -31.04 -22.94 14.85
C GLY A 50 -30.32 -21.82 14.09
N PHE A 51 -29.25 -22.21 13.41
CA PHE A 51 -28.53 -21.25 12.54
C PHE A 51 -29.41 -20.88 11.35
N PHE A 52 -29.74 -19.60 11.22
CA PHE A 52 -30.35 -19.09 10.00
C PHE A 52 -29.35 -19.16 8.86
N ASP A 53 -29.56 -20.06 7.91
CA ASP A 53 -28.77 -20.12 6.68
C ASP A 53 -29.56 -19.45 5.55
N PRO A 54 -29.20 -18.22 5.18
CA PRO A 54 -29.87 -17.49 4.09
C PRO A 54 -29.74 -18.21 2.74
N LYS A 55 -28.80 -19.11 2.59
CA LYS A 55 -28.59 -19.89 1.36
C LYS A 55 -29.66 -21.00 1.18
N LEU A 56 -30.28 -21.47 2.26
CA LEU A 56 -31.35 -22.49 2.16
C LEU A 56 -32.57 -21.96 1.40
N GLU A 57 -32.98 -20.72 1.63
CA GLU A 57 -34.10 -20.10 0.93
C GLU A 57 -33.75 -19.77 -0.52
N LEU A 58 -32.49 -19.56 -0.83
CA LEU A 58 -31.96 -19.22 -2.15
C LEU A 58 -31.47 -20.44 -2.94
N SER A 59 -31.80 -21.65 -2.51
CA SER A 59 -31.35 -22.90 -3.17
C SER A 59 -31.69 -23.00 -4.65
N LYS A 60 -32.74 -22.29 -5.11
CA LYS A 60 -33.17 -22.22 -6.52
C LYS A 60 -32.62 -21.00 -7.27
N TYR A 61 -31.89 -20.13 -6.58
CA TYR A 61 -31.30 -18.94 -7.23
C TYR A 61 -30.08 -19.34 -8.06
N SER A 62 -30.11 -18.95 -9.33
CA SER A 62 -28.94 -19.06 -10.21
C SER A 62 -28.34 -17.69 -10.45
N PHE A 63 -27.02 -17.59 -10.28
CA PHE A 63 -26.31 -16.33 -10.59
C PHE A 63 -26.45 -15.96 -12.07
N PRO A 64 -26.51 -14.66 -12.41
CA PRO A 64 -26.45 -14.22 -13.78
C PRO A 64 -25.19 -14.74 -14.49
N SER A 65 -25.35 -15.17 -15.75
CA SER A 65 -24.23 -15.66 -16.54
C SER A 65 -23.24 -14.51 -16.84
N HIS A 66 -21.94 -14.82 -16.81
CA HIS A 66 -20.89 -13.87 -17.21
C HIS A 66 -20.99 -13.43 -18.68
N ASP A 67 -21.77 -14.17 -19.50
CA ASP A 67 -21.98 -13.85 -20.91
C ASP A 67 -22.85 -12.60 -21.14
N LEU A 68 -23.54 -12.15 -20.08
CA LEU A 68 -24.25 -10.87 -20.10
C LEU A 68 -23.29 -9.67 -20.13
N LEU A 69 -22.05 -9.86 -19.74
CA LEU A 69 -21.02 -8.82 -19.73
C LEU A 69 -20.32 -8.77 -21.08
N LYS A 70 -20.11 -7.54 -21.58
CA LYS A 70 -19.38 -7.32 -22.83
C LYS A 70 -17.96 -7.89 -22.76
N ASP A 71 -17.63 -8.68 -23.77
CA ASP A 71 -16.27 -9.18 -23.95
C ASP A 71 -15.46 -8.16 -24.78
N TYR A 72 -14.35 -7.70 -24.22
CA TYR A 72 -13.40 -6.83 -24.90
C TYR A 72 -12.17 -7.60 -25.41
N GLY A 73 -12.23 -8.95 -25.36
CA GLY A 73 -11.10 -9.83 -25.61
C GLY A 73 -10.11 -9.87 -24.43
N GLU A 74 -9.13 -10.72 -24.55
CA GLU A 74 -7.98 -10.68 -23.64
C GLU A 74 -7.17 -9.44 -24.00
N GLY A 75 -7.36 -8.35 -23.24
CA GLY A 75 -6.58 -7.12 -23.40
C GLY A 75 -5.09 -7.45 -23.18
N THR A 76 -4.44 -7.86 -24.26
CA THR A 76 -2.98 -8.00 -24.27
C THR A 76 -2.39 -6.63 -24.04
N ILE A 77 -1.66 -6.49 -22.94
CA ILE A 77 -0.89 -5.27 -22.69
C ILE A 77 0.15 -5.21 -23.79
N THR A 78 -0.04 -4.31 -24.75
CA THR A 78 0.95 -4.06 -25.79
C THR A 78 2.10 -3.29 -25.14
N ILE A 79 3.20 -3.97 -24.91
CA ILE A 79 4.42 -3.35 -24.38
C ILE A 79 5.09 -2.61 -25.53
N ASP A 80 5.03 -1.31 -25.51
CA ASP A 80 5.82 -0.46 -26.39
C ASP A 80 7.21 -0.25 -25.75
N GLN A 81 8.18 -1.06 -26.17
CA GLN A 81 9.54 -1.00 -25.61
C GLN A 81 10.22 0.34 -25.88
N GLU A 82 9.91 0.97 -27.01
CA GLU A 82 10.46 2.27 -27.37
C GLU A 82 9.96 3.35 -26.43
N GLU A 83 8.65 3.37 -26.12
CA GLU A 83 8.06 4.28 -25.14
C GLU A 83 8.70 4.09 -23.75
N LEU A 84 8.90 2.83 -23.32
CA LEU A 84 9.52 2.52 -22.05
C LEU A 84 10.95 3.06 -21.92
N GLU A 85 11.76 2.88 -22.98
CA GLU A 85 13.14 3.36 -22.99
C GLU A 85 13.21 4.89 -23.03
N ILE A 86 12.37 5.53 -23.84
CA ILE A 86 12.30 6.98 -23.91
C ILE A 86 11.92 7.56 -22.53
N ASN A 87 10.87 7.05 -21.91
CA ASN A 87 10.43 7.52 -20.61
C ASN A 87 11.47 7.27 -19.52
N LYS A 88 12.10 6.09 -19.51
CA LYS A 88 13.22 5.78 -18.60
C LYS A 88 14.35 6.82 -18.74
N ASN A 89 14.77 7.07 -19.98
CA ASN A 89 15.89 8.00 -20.24
C ASN A 89 15.55 9.43 -19.80
N LYS A 90 14.34 9.91 -20.08
CA LYS A 90 13.85 11.22 -19.65
C LYS A 90 13.81 11.35 -18.11
N ILE A 91 13.34 10.32 -17.41
CA ILE A 91 13.34 10.30 -15.93
C ILE A 91 14.76 10.39 -15.39
N VAL A 92 15.68 9.58 -15.92
CA VAL A 92 17.08 9.56 -15.48
C VAL A 92 17.75 10.89 -15.78
N GLU A 93 17.56 11.45 -16.96
CA GLU A 93 18.10 12.75 -17.36
C GLU A 93 17.57 13.89 -16.46
N THR A 94 16.26 13.95 -16.24
CA THR A 94 15.66 14.96 -15.37
C THR A 94 16.22 14.89 -13.97
N LEU A 95 16.28 13.71 -13.35
CA LEU A 95 16.85 13.55 -12.02
C LEU A 95 18.34 13.88 -11.96
N SER A 96 19.10 13.53 -13.00
CA SER A 96 20.52 13.87 -13.12
C SER A 96 20.74 15.39 -13.18
N ASN A 97 19.91 16.14 -13.92
CA ASN A 97 19.96 17.61 -14.01
C ASN A 97 19.78 18.27 -12.63
N TYR A 98 19.00 17.66 -11.74
CA TYR A 98 18.83 18.08 -10.35
C TYR A 98 19.87 17.49 -9.38
N LYS A 99 20.93 16.87 -9.90
CA LYS A 99 22.01 16.22 -9.13
C LYS A 99 21.48 15.11 -8.20
N ILE A 100 20.56 14.31 -8.71
CA ILE A 100 20.01 13.13 -8.07
C ILE A 100 20.49 11.92 -8.86
N GLY A 101 21.48 11.19 -8.29
CA GLY A 101 21.98 9.95 -8.88
C GLY A 101 21.00 8.79 -8.61
N ILE A 102 20.88 7.90 -9.60
CA ILE A 102 20.06 6.69 -9.52
C ILE A 102 20.99 5.50 -9.65
N SER A 103 20.92 4.57 -8.67
CA SER A 103 21.70 3.34 -8.72
C SER A 103 21.01 2.24 -9.55
N LYS A 104 19.68 2.20 -9.56
CA LYS A 104 18.89 1.19 -10.27
C LYS A 104 17.52 1.72 -10.67
N ILE A 105 17.06 1.33 -11.86
CA ILE A 105 15.70 1.58 -12.34
C ILE A 105 15.09 0.29 -12.89
N LYS A 106 13.82 0.03 -12.56
CA LYS A 106 13.03 -1.10 -13.06
C LYS A 106 11.67 -0.58 -13.51
N ALA A 107 11.21 -0.98 -14.68
CA ALA A 107 9.87 -0.67 -15.17
C ALA A 107 8.94 -1.88 -15.02
N THR A 108 7.71 -1.65 -14.57
CA THR A 108 6.62 -2.62 -14.53
C THR A 108 5.43 -2.03 -15.28
N VAL A 109 5.04 -2.66 -16.37
CA VAL A 109 3.97 -2.18 -17.25
C VAL A 109 2.63 -2.69 -16.76
N GLY A 110 1.72 -1.77 -16.46
CA GLY A 110 0.34 -2.07 -16.14
C GLY A 110 -0.62 -1.75 -17.29
N PRO A 111 -1.92 -2.02 -17.12
CA PRO A 111 -2.92 -1.77 -18.18
C PRO A 111 -3.09 -0.28 -18.51
N THR A 112 -3.01 0.60 -17.53
CA THR A 112 -3.27 2.05 -17.69
C THR A 112 -2.06 2.92 -17.42
N ALA A 113 -1.12 2.45 -16.61
CA ALA A 113 0.07 3.18 -16.21
C ALA A 113 1.27 2.24 -16.08
N THR A 114 2.46 2.77 -16.29
CA THR A 114 3.74 2.09 -16.07
C THR A 114 4.38 2.60 -14.79
N LEU A 115 4.80 1.69 -13.93
CA LEU A 115 5.53 1.98 -12.70
C LEU A 115 7.04 1.88 -12.93
N TYR A 116 7.75 2.99 -12.77
CA TYR A 116 9.20 3.04 -12.73
C TYR A 116 9.67 3.01 -11.27
N GLU A 117 10.19 1.87 -10.82
CA GLU A 117 10.78 1.72 -9.49
C GLU A 117 12.24 2.16 -9.55
N ILE A 118 12.59 3.21 -8.82
CA ILE A 118 13.95 3.73 -8.75
C ILE A 118 14.57 3.54 -7.38
N VAL A 119 15.87 3.26 -7.37
CA VAL A 119 16.70 3.23 -6.18
C VAL A 119 17.66 4.43 -6.27
N PRO A 120 17.47 5.48 -5.46
CA PRO A 120 18.39 6.62 -5.45
C PRO A 120 19.74 6.21 -4.85
N GLU A 121 20.78 6.95 -5.16
CA GLU A 121 22.08 6.80 -4.52
C GLU A 121 22.03 7.19 -3.03
N ALA A 122 22.99 6.69 -2.27
CA ALA A 122 23.09 6.96 -0.84
C ALA A 122 23.20 8.46 -0.55
N GLY A 123 22.47 8.93 0.48
CA GLY A 123 22.48 10.33 0.91
C GLY A 123 21.45 11.24 0.23
N ILE A 124 20.68 10.74 -0.74
CA ILE A 124 19.62 11.50 -1.39
C ILE A 124 18.35 11.47 -0.53
N ARG A 125 17.81 12.64 -0.23
CA ARG A 125 16.56 12.78 0.52
C ARG A 125 15.36 12.50 -0.39
N ILE A 126 14.45 11.65 0.07
CA ILE A 126 13.21 11.27 -0.66
C ILE A 126 12.37 12.50 -1.02
N SER A 127 12.28 13.48 -0.10
CA SER A 127 11.52 14.70 -0.32
C SER A 127 12.01 15.50 -1.53
N LYS A 128 13.32 15.44 -1.83
CA LYS A 128 13.89 16.11 -3.00
C LYS A 128 13.35 15.54 -4.30
N ILE A 129 13.17 14.21 -4.38
CA ILE A 129 12.61 13.54 -5.55
C ILE A 129 11.11 13.84 -5.66
N LYS A 130 10.41 13.80 -4.52
CA LYS A 130 8.97 14.02 -4.47
C LYS A 130 8.57 15.43 -4.94
N ASN A 131 9.40 16.43 -4.65
CA ASN A 131 9.15 17.80 -5.08
C ASN A 131 9.41 18.05 -6.59
N LEU A 132 9.96 17.07 -7.30
CA LEU A 132 10.20 17.14 -8.75
C LEU A 132 9.07 16.48 -9.57
N GLU A 133 7.93 16.18 -8.96
CA GLU A 133 6.80 15.52 -9.62
C GLU A 133 6.37 16.30 -10.87
N ASP A 134 6.18 17.61 -10.75
CA ASP A 134 5.79 18.47 -11.87
C ASP A 134 6.86 18.56 -12.96
N ASP A 135 8.13 18.67 -12.56
CA ASP A 135 9.26 18.76 -13.50
C ASP A 135 9.42 17.46 -14.31
N ILE A 136 9.25 16.31 -13.64
CA ILE A 136 9.29 15.00 -14.31
C ILE A 136 8.08 14.85 -15.23
N ALA A 137 6.87 15.22 -14.79
CA ALA A 137 5.67 15.18 -15.61
C ALA A 137 5.82 16.03 -16.89
N LEU A 138 6.38 17.22 -16.74
CA LEU A 138 6.67 18.12 -17.87
C LEU A 138 7.67 17.48 -18.86
N SER A 139 8.77 16.93 -18.36
CA SER A 139 9.80 16.29 -19.21
C SER A 139 9.25 15.10 -19.99
N LEU A 140 8.32 14.33 -19.37
CA LEU A 140 7.65 13.20 -20.00
C LEU A 140 6.53 13.62 -20.95
N SER A 141 6.13 14.89 -20.93
CA SER A 141 4.94 15.39 -21.62
C SER A 141 3.68 14.64 -21.21
N ALA A 142 3.61 14.19 -19.95
CA ALA A 142 2.50 13.46 -19.37
C ALA A 142 1.47 14.44 -18.76
N LEU A 143 0.18 14.11 -18.84
CA LEU A 143 -0.90 14.91 -18.23
C LEU A 143 -0.80 14.98 -16.70
N GLY A 144 -0.09 14.04 -16.09
CA GLY A 144 0.21 13.97 -14.68
C GLY A 144 0.92 12.65 -14.37
N ILE A 145 1.77 12.67 -13.37
CA ILE A 145 2.42 11.48 -12.84
C ILE A 145 2.08 11.37 -11.36
N ARG A 146 2.43 10.27 -10.74
CA ARG A 146 2.33 10.11 -9.30
C ARG A 146 3.61 9.53 -8.73
N ILE A 147 4.14 10.15 -7.68
CA ILE A 147 5.33 9.65 -6.98
C ILE A 147 4.91 8.94 -5.69
N ILE A 148 5.18 7.66 -5.60
CA ILE A 148 5.00 6.82 -4.41
C ILE A 148 6.35 6.68 -3.72
N ALA A 149 6.52 7.37 -2.61
CA ALA A 149 7.81 7.41 -1.95
C ALA A 149 7.67 7.38 -0.41
N PRO A 150 8.14 6.31 0.24
CA PRO A 150 8.66 5.05 -0.31
C PRO A 150 7.54 4.10 -0.78
N ILE A 151 7.89 3.11 -1.63
CA ILE A 151 6.98 2.00 -1.92
C ILE A 151 6.92 1.11 -0.66
N PRO A 152 5.72 0.83 -0.12
CA PRO A 152 5.58 -0.03 1.04
C PRO A 152 6.26 -1.40 0.85
N GLY A 153 7.09 -1.80 1.80
CA GLY A 153 7.77 -3.09 1.81
C GLY A 153 9.00 -3.22 0.90
N LYS A 154 9.33 -2.23 0.05
CA LYS A 154 10.46 -2.33 -0.89
C LYS A 154 11.60 -1.33 -0.64
N GLY A 155 11.36 -0.24 0.07
CA GLY A 155 12.36 0.82 0.28
C GLY A 155 12.81 1.53 -1.00
N THR A 156 12.06 1.38 -2.10
CA THR A 156 12.29 2.03 -3.39
C THR A 156 11.29 3.17 -3.60
N ILE A 157 11.53 4.01 -4.60
CA ILE A 157 10.62 5.09 -4.99
C ILE A 157 9.97 4.68 -6.30
N GLY A 158 8.64 4.77 -6.37
CA GLY A 158 7.86 4.51 -7.57
C GLY A 158 7.42 5.80 -8.24
N ILE A 159 7.58 5.85 -9.56
CA ILE A 159 7.03 6.90 -10.43
C ILE A 159 6.02 6.23 -11.35
N GLU A 160 4.74 6.55 -11.15
CA GLU A 160 3.65 6.08 -12.03
C GLU A 160 3.49 7.06 -13.18
N VAL A 161 3.66 6.56 -14.38
CA VAL A 161 3.50 7.33 -15.63
C VAL A 161 2.32 6.74 -16.41
N PRO A 162 1.30 7.52 -16.77
CA PRO A 162 0.18 7.02 -17.58
C PRO A 162 0.68 6.59 -18.96
N ASN A 163 0.16 5.44 -19.44
CA ASN A 163 0.50 4.94 -20.76
C ASN A 163 -0.16 5.80 -21.84
N GLN A 164 0.50 6.03 -22.96
CA GLN A 164 -0.08 6.77 -24.11
C GLN A 164 -1.29 6.03 -24.70
N LYS A 165 -1.25 4.70 -24.68
CA LYS A 165 -2.33 3.83 -25.17
C LYS A 165 -2.79 2.90 -24.04
N PRO A 166 -3.68 3.37 -23.14
CA PRO A 166 -4.15 2.55 -22.03
C PRO A 166 -5.04 1.40 -22.53
N SER A 167 -4.87 0.22 -21.93
CA SER A 167 -5.72 -0.95 -22.17
C SER A 167 -6.99 -0.89 -21.32
N VAL A 168 -8.12 -1.28 -21.89
CA VAL A 168 -9.40 -1.36 -21.16
C VAL A 168 -9.41 -2.64 -20.32
N VAL A 169 -9.62 -2.50 -19.01
CA VAL A 169 -9.87 -3.61 -18.10
C VAL A 169 -11.36 -3.90 -18.07
N SER A 170 -11.79 -5.03 -18.63
CA SER A 170 -13.20 -5.40 -18.65
C SER A 170 -13.66 -5.95 -17.31
N MET A 171 -14.90 -5.64 -16.89
CA MET A 171 -15.51 -6.21 -15.69
C MET A 171 -15.59 -7.73 -15.79
N ARG A 172 -15.88 -8.26 -16.99
CA ARG A 172 -15.90 -9.70 -17.27
C ARG A 172 -14.57 -10.34 -16.88
N SER A 173 -13.43 -9.80 -17.33
CA SER A 173 -12.11 -10.37 -17.03
C SER A 173 -11.75 -10.34 -15.54
N VAL A 174 -12.28 -9.36 -14.81
CA VAL A 174 -12.03 -9.23 -13.36
C VAL A 174 -12.90 -10.21 -12.57
N ILE A 175 -14.19 -10.31 -12.87
CA ILE A 175 -15.12 -11.21 -12.19
C ILE A 175 -14.78 -12.68 -12.49
N THR A 176 -14.39 -13.02 -13.72
CA THR A 176 -14.02 -14.40 -14.08
C THR A 176 -12.64 -14.81 -13.57
N SER A 177 -11.87 -13.87 -13.01
CA SER A 177 -10.54 -14.17 -12.46
C SER A 177 -10.64 -15.19 -11.32
N SER A 178 -9.65 -16.08 -11.23
CA SER A 178 -9.60 -17.08 -10.15
C SER A 178 -9.51 -16.44 -8.75
N LYS A 179 -8.96 -15.23 -8.65
CA LYS A 179 -8.86 -14.48 -7.39
C LYS A 179 -10.24 -14.03 -6.88
N PHE A 180 -11.12 -13.58 -7.78
CA PHE A 180 -12.49 -13.20 -7.43
C PHE A 180 -13.35 -14.44 -7.15
N GLN A 181 -13.27 -15.45 -8.01
CA GLN A 181 -14.09 -16.67 -7.89
C GLN A 181 -13.78 -17.51 -6.63
N LYS A 182 -12.54 -17.45 -6.15
CA LYS A 182 -12.09 -18.15 -4.93
C LYS A 182 -12.05 -17.25 -3.70
N ALA A 183 -12.61 -16.04 -3.79
CA ALA A 183 -12.59 -15.13 -2.66
C ALA A 183 -13.53 -15.61 -1.55
N GLU A 184 -12.97 -15.90 -0.38
CA GLU A 184 -13.69 -16.24 0.85
C GLU A 184 -14.08 -14.98 1.63
N MET A 185 -14.70 -14.03 0.93
CA MET A 185 -15.14 -12.74 1.47
C MET A 185 -16.66 -12.73 1.52
N GLU A 186 -17.24 -12.05 2.51
CA GLU A 186 -18.70 -11.96 2.65
C GLU A 186 -19.32 -11.13 1.52
N LEU A 187 -18.67 -10.02 1.14
CA LEU A 187 -19.12 -9.17 0.02
C LEU A 187 -17.91 -8.76 -0.83
N PRO A 188 -17.42 -9.64 -1.73
CA PRO A 188 -16.28 -9.35 -2.57
C PRO A 188 -16.62 -8.28 -3.61
N LEU A 189 -15.86 -7.19 -3.62
CA LEU A 189 -15.95 -6.11 -4.60
C LEU A 189 -14.71 -6.15 -5.50
N ALA A 190 -14.94 -6.34 -6.80
CA ALA A 190 -13.90 -6.31 -7.82
C ALA A 190 -13.71 -4.88 -8.32
N LEU A 191 -12.58 -4.25 -7.99
CA LEU A 191 -12.29 -2.84 -8.34
C LEU A 191 -11.53 -2.69 -9.66
N GLY A 192 -10.88 -3.74 -10.16
CA GLY A 192 -10.11 -3.70 -11.39
C GLY A 192 -8.81 -4.49 -11.29
N LYS A 193 -7.76 -3.98 -11.94
CA LYS A 193 -6.42 -4.57 -11.90
C LYS A 193 -5.40 -3.58 -11.35
N THR A 194 -4.41 -4.11 -10.62
CA THR A 194 -3.26 -3.35 -10.16
C THR A 194 -2.29 -3.06 -11.30
N ILE A 195 -1.26 -2.25 -11.04
CA ILE A 195 -0.17 -1.99 -11.98
C ILE A 195 0.56 -3.29 -12.34
N SER A 196 0.61 -4.26 -11.42
CA SER A 196 1.17 -5.60 -11.68
C SER A 196 0.25 -6.52 -12.50
N ASN A 197 -0.86 -5.99 -13.05
CA ASN A 197 -1.89 -6.73 -13.79
C ASN A 197 -2.64 -7.78 -12.95
N GLU A 198 -2.54 -7.72 -11.63
CA GLU A 198 -3.28 -8.59 -10.73
C GLU A 198 -4.68 -8.04 -10.46
N THR A 199 -5.69 -8.92 -10.39
CA THR A 199 -7.04 -8.52 -10.00
C THR A 199 -7.06 -7.99 -8.58
N PHE A 200 -7.64 -6.81 -8.37
CA PHE A 200 -7.80 -6.19 -7.07
C PHE A 200 -9.23 -6.43 -6.56
N VAL A 201 -9.33 -7.24 -5.51
CA VAL A 201 -10.60 -7.60 -4.85
C VAL A 201 -10.50 -7.21 -3.39
N VAL A 202 -11.56 -6.61 -2.88
CA VAL A 202 -11.67 -6.16 -1.49
C VAL A 202 -12.99 -6.63 -0.88
N ASP A 203 -13.04 -6.76 0.42
CA ASP A 203 -14.25 -7.08 1.14
C ASP A 203 -14.96 -5.78 1.55
N LEU A 204 -16.13 -5.52 0.97
CA LEU A 204 -16.90 -4.31 1.24
C LEU A 204 -17.43 -4.28 2.69
N THR A 205 -17.66 -5.44 3.31
CA THR A 205 -18.15 -5.51 4.70
C THR A 205 -17.16 -4.91 5.70
N LYS A 206 -15.85 -4.95 5.38
CA LYS A 206 -14.78 -4.40 6.21
C LYS A 206 -14.51 -2.92 5.96
N MET A 207 -15.26 -2.29 5.06
CA MET A 207 -15.10 -0.88 4.71
C MET A 207 -16.28 -0.06 5.26
N PRO A 208 -16.12 0.68 6.36
CA PRO A 208 -17.21 1.51 6.91
C PRO A 208 -17.58 2.65 5.97
N HIS A 209 -16.62 3.13 5.17
CA HIS A 209 -16.81 4.19 4.18
C HIS A 209 -16.04 3.87 2.90
N LEU A 210 -16.67 4.05 1.74
CA LEU A 210 -16.06 3.89 0.42
C LEU A 210 -16.42 5.11 -0.43
N LEU A 211 -15.39 5.82 -0.90
CA LEU A 211 -15.50 6.89 -1.89
C LEU A 211 -14.91 6.40 -3.20
N MET A 212 -15.68 6.50 -4.29
CA MET A 212 -15.27 6.13 -5.65
C MET A 212 -15.44 7.31 -6.61
#